data_84e92e10777e95cce5e07fb799fc0d7c
#
_entry.id   84e92e10777e95cce5e07fb799fc0d7c
#
_cell.length_a   1.000
_cell.length_b   1.000
_cell.length_c   1.000
_cell.angle_alpha   90.00
_cell.angle_beta   90.00
_cell.angle_gamma   90.00
#
_symmetry.space_group_name_H-M   'P 1'
#
loop_
_entity.id
_entity.type
_entity.pdbx_description
1 polymer ?
#
loop_
_entity_poly.entity_id
_entity_poly.type
_entity_poly.pdbx_seq_one_letter_code
_entity_poly.pdbx_strand_id
1 'polypeptide(L)'
;MQNINRTIGQASSFGNKKLRAYTNFVMIYLKSFHIPSESEENGFFIDYSGNNKLTCYNSFYPFQVFPAKGLSDMTFSEITIFAGGNGSGKSTLLNIITERLGISRTSLYNKTDFHSMYMPLCSGEFGIYDRTQMRELMSVSKFITSDDVLSHLLDVREKNDNLDFKRKIWLENRREYIINPGQGPREIDMDDPESIRKYREFNEQINTSRSFSQTLRRNIGTNERTFSNGETAIKYFSDKIEPGGLYILDEPENSLSSEYQIDLAKFIESMARFYDCQFIISSHSPFFLSMKGAKIYDLDAQPASVKKWTEIPNMKLLKDFFVEHNDEF
;
A
#
# COMPACT_ATOMS: atom_id res chain seq x y z
N MET A 1 -13.62 -3.03 18.34
CA MET A 1 -13.09 -4.32 18.87
C MET A 1 -13.79 -5.57 18.31
N GLN A 2 -15.13 -5.62 18.17
CA GLN A 2 -15.79 -6.84 17.63
C GLN A 2 -15.54 -7.12 16.14
N ASN A 3 -15.25 -6.11 15.31
CA ASN A 3 -15.03 -6.29 13.88
C ASN A 3 -13.61 -6.79 13.54
N ILE A 4 -12.59 -6.36 14.29
CA ILE A 4 -11.20 -6.82 14.10
C ILE A 4 -11.07 -8.29 14.47
N ASN A 5 -11.72 -8.75 15.56
CA ASN A 5 -11.75 -10.15 15.93
C ASN A 5 -12.48 -11.03 14.90
N ARG A 6 -13.40 -10.49 14.12
CA ARG A 6 -14.08 -11.20 13.02
C ARG A 6 -13.17 -11.34 11.78
N THR A 7 -12.35 -10.33 11.49
CA THR A 7 -11.38 -10.36 10.38
C THR A 7 -10.21 -11.27 10.70
N ILE A 8 -9.72 -11.26 11.93
CA ILE A 8 -8.70 -12.22 12.42
C ILE A 8 -9.26 -13.66 12.43
N GLY A 9 -10.56 -13.85 12.74
CA GLY A 9 -11.23 -15.15 12.68
C GLY A 9 -11.44 -15.69 11.27
N GLN A 10 -11.50 -14.84 10.23
CA GLN A 10 -11.59 -15.29 8.83
C GLN A 10 -10.22 -15.67 8.24
N ALA A 11 -9.12 -15.13 8.74
CA ALA A 11 -7.78 -15.58 8.39
C ALA A 11 -7.47 -17.01 8.86
N SER A 12 -8.21 -17.54 9.86
CA SER A 12 -8.06 -18.92 10.33
C SER A 12 -8.67 -19.99 9.40
N SER A 13 -9.36 -19.61 8.30
CA SER A 13 -9.91 -20.54 7.31
C SER A 13 -8.96 -20.83 6.13
N PHE A 14 -7.78 -20.21 6.09
CA PHE A 14 -6.74 -20.56 5.13
C PHE A 14 -6.01 -21.81 5.60
N GLY A 15 -6.20 -22.86 4.82
CA GLY A 15 -5.89 -24.25 5.07
C GLY A 15 -4.56 -24.55 5.77
N ASN A 16 -4.61 -25.48 6.67
CA ASN A 16 -3.57 -26.34 7.26
C ASN A 16 -2.17 -26.28 6.61
N LYS A 17 -1.45 -25.19 6.73
CA LYS A 17 0.01 -25.19 6.75
C LYS A 17 0.42 -25.34 8.20
N LYS A 18 1.11 -26.44 8.52
CA LYS A 18 1.63 -26.85 9.82
C LYS A 18 2.01 -25.62 10.66
N LEU A 19 1.31 -25.41 11.77
CA LEU A 19 1.80 -24.59 12.88
C LEU A 19 3.20 -25.11 13.22
N ARG A 20 4.23 -24.39 12.79
CA ARG A 20 5.61 -24.67 13.20
C ARG A 20 5.67 -24.44 14.71
N ALA A 21 6.12 -25.46 15.40
CA ALA A 21 6.38 -25.43 16.83
C ALA A 21 7.19 -24.16 17.18
N TYR A 22 6.78 -23.49 18.24
CA TYR A 22 7.39 -22.30 18.84
C TYR A 22 8.89 -22.48 19.07
N THR A 23 9.68 -22.14 18.08
CA THR A 23 11.04 -21.69 18.26
C THR A 23 11.02 -20.21 17.94
N ASN A 24 11.46 -19.37 18.88
CA ASN A 24 11.60 -17.92 18.75
C ASN A 24 12.64 -17.54 17.65
N PHE A 25 12.46 -18.01 16.43
CA PHE A 25 13.27 -17.59 15.29
C PHE A 25 12.51 -16.53 14.55
N VAL A 26 12.84 -15.28 14.85
CA VAL A 26 12.45 -14.10 14.10
C VAL A 26 12.97 -14.24 12.69
N MET A 27 12.08 -14.23 11.70
CA MET A 27 12.45 -14.35 10.30
C MET A 27 12.71 -12.95 9.72
N ILE A 28 13.99 -12.58 9.62
CA ILE A 28 14.39 -11.36 8.92
C ILE A 28 14.75 -11.74 7.48
N TYR A 29 13.90 -11.35 6.53
CA TYR A 29 14.09 -11.62 5.10
C TYR A 29 15.20 -10.76 4.51
N LEU A 30 15.09 -9.44 4.61
CA LEU A 30 16.13 -8.49 4.24
C LEU A 30 16.93 -8.13 5.48
N LYS A 31 18.20 -8.52 5.53
CA LYS A 31 19.11 -8.27 6.65
C LYS A 31 19.75 -6.90 6.58
N SER A 32 20.27 -6.57 5.41
CA SER A 32 20.97 -5.32 5.17
C SER A 32 20.74 -4.82 3.75
N PHE A 33 20.94 -3.53 3.57
CA PHE A 33 20.89 -2.86 2.28
C PHE A 33 21.97 -1.80 2.21
N HIS A 34 22.69 -1.81 1.09
CA HIS A 34 23.74 -0.85 0.78
C HIS A 34 23.25 0.13 -0.29
N ILE A 35 23.51 1.40 -0.09
CA ILE A 35 23.41 2.46 -1.09
C ILE A 35 24.78 3.13 -1.23
N PRO A 36 25.09 3.67 -2.40
CA PRO A 36 26.44 4.21 -2.64
C PRO A 36 26.79 5.33 -1.65
N SER A 37 27.99 5.24 -1.12
CA SER A 37 28.63 6.29 -0.32
C SER A 37 29.04 7.48 -1.19
N GLU A 38 29.43 8.57 -0.58
CA GLU A 38 29.94 9.76 -1.28
C GLU A 38 31.11 9.44 -2.20
N SER A 39 32.03 8.56 -1.76
CA SER A 39 33.20 8.15 -2.55
C SER A 39 32.81 7.32 -3.76
N GLU A 40 31.82 6.46 -3.65
CA GLU A 40 31.29 5.63 -4.75
C GLU A 40 30.55 6.48 -5.78
N GLU A 41 29.71 7.42 -5.31
CA GLU A 41 29.06 8.37 -6.21
C GLU A 41 30.06 9.26 -6.95
N ASN A 42 31.07 9.77 -6.26
CA ASN A 42 32.13 10.56 -6.86
C ASN A 42 32.92 9.75 -7.89
N GLY A 43 33.26 8.48 -7.59
CA GLY A 43 33.88 7.55 -8.53
C GLY A 43 33.05 7.39 -9.81
N PHE A 44 31.75 7.15 -9.65
CA PHE A 44 30.81 7.06 -10.78
C PHE A 44 30.84 8.33 -11.65
N PHE A 45 30.78 9.52 -11.06
CA PHE A 45 30.78 10.78 -11.80
C PHE A 45 32.11 11.04 -12.51
N ILE A 46 33.24 10.65 -11.95
CA ILE A 46 34.57 10.75 -12.60
C ILE A 46 34.58 9.89 -13.86
N ASP A 47 34.18 8.64 -13.76
CA ASP A 47 34.16 7.69 -14.89
C ASP A 47 33.14 8.12 -15.97
N TYR A 48 31.96 8.56 -15.55
CA TYR A 48 30.89 8.99 -16.45
C TYR A 48 31.20 10.32 -17.17
N SER A 49 31.80 11.28 -16.47
CA SER A 49 32.10 12.62 -17.03
C SER A 49 33.18 12.59 -18.12
N GLY A 50 34.03 11.56 -18.14
CA GLY A 50 35.05 11.39 -19.17
C GLY A 50 34.52 11.30 -20.60
N ASN A 51 33.29 10.82 -20.77
CA ASN A 51 32.66 10.54 -22.06
C ASN A 51 31.38 11.35 -22.34
N ASN A 52 30.81 12.05 -21.35
CA ASN A 52 29.49 12.69 -21.44
C ASN A 52 29.47 14.11 -20.89
N LYS A 53 28.80 15.02 -21.60
CA LYS A 53 28.57 16.39 -21.11
C LYS A 53 27.40 16.38 -20.13
N LEU A 54 27.67 16.36 -18.83
CA LEU A 54 26.66 16.40 -17.77
C LEU A 54 25.94 17.77 -17.62
N THR A 55 26.40 18.78 -18.34
CA THR A 55 25.89 20.16 -18.24
C THR A 55 24.46 20.35 -18.76
N CYS A 56 23.91 19.36 -19.46
CA CYS A 56 22.51 19.41 -19.93
C CYS A 56 21.49 18.94 -18.87
N TYR A 57 21.94 18.39 -17.76
CA TYR A 57 21.04 17.89 -16.71
C TYR A 57 20.92 18.88 -15.57
N ASN A 58 19.69 19.10 -15.11
CA ASN A 58 19.38 19.96 -13.95
C ASN A 58 19.36 19.17 -12.63
N SER A 59 19.32 17.83 -12.68
CA SER A 59 19.27 16.97 -11.51
C SER A 59 19.88 15.61 -11.84
N PHE A 60 20.65 15.06 -10.91
CA PHE A 60 21.23 13.73 -10.97
C PHE A 60 20.49 12.73 -10.07
N TYR A 61 19.25 13.05 -9.69
CA TYR A 61 18.45 12.19 -8.82
C TYR A 61 18.43 10.74 -9.30
N PRO A 62 18.67 9.72 -8.42
CA PRO A 62 18.72 9.81 -6.95
C PRO A 62 20.13 10.06 -6.37
N PHE A 63 21.16 10.26 -7.16
CA PHE A 63 22.49 10.65 -6.68
C PHE A 63 22.41 11.95 -5.84
N GLN A 64 23.38 12.12 -4.93
CA GLN A 64 23.54 13.27 -4.04
C GLN A 64 22.45 13.42 -2.96
N VAL A 65 21.51 12.47 -2.86
CA VAL A 65 20.45 12.52 -1.83
C VAL A 65 20.97 12.02 -0.47
N PHE A 66 21.74 10.92 -0.45
CA PHE A 66 22.12 10.25 0.79
C PHE A 66 23.55 10.50 1.28
N PRO A 67 24.52 10.87 0.45
CA PRO A 67 25.91 11.11 0.90
C PRO A 67 25.99 12.12 2.05
N ALA A 68 25.29 13.27 1.93
CA ALA A 68 25.26 14.29 2.96
C ALA A 68 24.66 13.80 4.31
N LYS A 69 23.93 12.69 4.29
CA LYS A 69 23.31 12.05 5.47
C LYS A 69 24.21 10.97 6.10
N GLY A 70 25.35 10.66 5.48
CA GLY A 70 26.23 9.58 5.93
C GLY A 70 25.54 8.22 6.01
N LEU A 71 24.51 8.01 5.17
CA LEU A 71 23.75 6.76 5.11
C LEU A 71 24.25 5.95 3.90
N SER A 72 24.96 4.85 4.17
CA SER A 72 25.40 3.93 3.13
C SER A 72 24.95 2.50 3.42
N ASP A 73 25.11 2.06 4.65
CA ASP A 73 24.78 0.71 5.09
C ASP A 73 23.67 0.72 6.12
N MET A 74 22.61 -0.03 5.86
CA MET A 74 21.47 -0.16 6.73
C MET A 74 21.24 -1.62 7.08
N THR A 75 20.85 -1.88 8.33
CA THR A 75 20.44 -3.21 8.78
C THR A 75 19.00 -3.16 9.27
N PHE A 76 18.25 -4.21 8.99
CA PHE A 76 16.82 -4.27 9.26
C PHE A 76 16.48 -5.21 10.41
N SER A 77 15.33 -4.94 11.04
CA SER A 77 14.66 -5.81 12.02
C SER A 77 13.31 -6.27 11.44
N GLU A 78 12.48 -6.94 12.24
CA GLU A 78 11.11 -7.30 11.85
C GLU A 78 10.32 -6.07 11.39
N ILE A 79 10.46 -4.97 12.13
CA ILE A 79 9.87 -3.67 11.80
C ILE A 79 10.99 -2.64 11.81
N THR A 80 11.24 -2.04 10.66
CA THR A 80 12.19 -0.94 10.51
C THR A 80 11.47 0.28 10.01
N ILE A 81 11.69 1.43 10.64
CA ILE A 81 11.01 2.68 10.30
C ILE A 81 12.06 3.74 9.94
N PHE A 82 11.84 4.38 8.81
CA PHE A 82 12.56 5.58 8.43
C PHE A 82 11.74 6.81 8.83
N ALA A 83 12.22 7.50 9.86
CA ALA A 83 11.64 8.74 10.37
C ALA A 83 12.31 9.95 9.75
N GLY A 84 11.57 11.04 9.61
CA GLY A 84 12.08 12.33 9.13
C GLY A 84 10.98 13.19 8.57
N GLY A 85 11.26 14.48 8.41
CA GLY A 85 10.34 15.46 7.83
C GLY A 85 10.16 15.28 6.32
N ASN A 86 9.34 16.16 5.72
CA ASN A 86 9.17 16.21 4.28
C ASN A 86 10.49 16.57 3.59
N GLY A 87 10.82 15.87 2.51
CA GLY A 87 12.10 16.05 1.82
C GLY A 87 13.31 15.36 2.46
N SER A 88 13.14 14.61 3.56
CA SER A 88 14.23 13.86 4.19
C SER A 88 14.74 12.66 3.36
N GLY A 89 14.09 12.31 2.27
CA GLY A 89 14.49 11.21 1.38
C GLY A 89 13.86 9.85 1.70
N LYS A 90 12.88 9.78 2.61
CA LYS A 90 12.18 8.53 2.99
C LYS A 90 11.65 7.76 1.78
N SER A 91 10.76 8.39 1.01
CA SER A 91 10.14 7.78 -0.17
C SER A 91 11.17 7.44 -1.25
N THR A 92 12.20 8.27 -1.41
CA THR A 92 13.34 7.98 -2.32
C THR A 92 14.04 6.68 -1.91
N LEU A 93 14.35 6.52 -0.63
CA LEU A 93 15.02 5.33 -0.11
C LEU A 93 14.16 4.07 -0.30
N LEU A 94 12.86 4.14 0.04
CA LEU A 94 11.95 3.03 -0.15
C LEU A 94 11.79 2.65 -1.62
N ASN A 95 11.75 3.63 -2.52
CA ASN A 95 11.70 3.38 -3.97
C ASN A 95 12.96 2.67 -4.47
N ILE A 96 14.14 3.08 -4.01
CA ILE A 96 15.43 2.43 -4.34
C ILE A 96 15.45 0.98 -3.86
N ILE A 97 15.08 0.74 -2.59
CA ILE A 97 15.03 -0.61 -2.03
C ILE A 97 14.05 -1.48 -2.83
N THR A 98 12.85 -0.97 -3.08
CA THR A 98 11.80 -1.68 -3.82
C THR A 98 12.26 -2.08 -5.22
N GLU A 99 12.83 -1.14 -5.97
CA GLU A 99 13.27 -1.39 -7.34
C GLU A 99 14.46 -2.34 -7.39
N ARG A 100 15.46 -2.13 -6.53
CA ARG A 100 16.65 -2.98 -6.48
C ARG A 100 16.32 -4.43 -6.13
N LEU A 101 15.33 -4.65 -5.27
CA LEU A 101 14.89 -5.98 -4.86
C LEU A 101 13.85 -6.58 -5.81
N GLY A 102 13.26 -5.82 -6.72
CA GLY A 102 12.22 -6.29 -7.63
C GLY A 102 10.89 -6.56 -6.93
N ILE A 103 10.58 -5.85 -5.84
CA ILE A 103 9.32 -5.99 -5.10
C ILE A 103 8.17 -5.39 -5.92
N SER A 104 7.04 -6.09 -5.96
CA SER A 104 5.85 -5.67 -6.69
C SER A 104 5.27 -4.36 -6.14
N ARG A 105 4.89 -3.46 -7.05
CA ARG A 105 4.27 -2.16 -6.74
C ARG A 105 3.21 -1.79 -7.77
N THR A 106 2.24 -0.99 -7.35
CA THR A 106 1.16 -0.49 -8.22
C THR A 106 1.38 0.99 -8.56
N SER A 107 1.79 1.80 -7.58
CA SER A 107 1.99 3.24 -7.74
C SER A 107 3.21 3.57 -8.60
N LEU A 108 3.06 4.62 -9.40
CA LEU A 108 4.16 5.23 -10.15
C LEU A 108 4.98 6.15 -9.24
N TYR A 109 6.23 6.37 -9.61
CA TYR A 109 7.10 7.33 -8.94
C TYR A 109 8.04 8.00 -9.92
N ASN A 110 8.59 9.14 -9.52
CA ASN A 110 9.48 9.92 -10.37
C ASN A 110 10.80 9.19 -10.60
N LYS A 111 11.13 8.94 -11.86
CA LYS A 111 12.42 8.39 -12.31
C LYS A 111 13.11 9.41 -13.19
N THR A 112 14.44 9.46 -13.07
CA THR A 112 15.32 10.14 -14.00
C THR A 112 16.14 9.13 -14.78
N ASP A 113 16.85 9.56 -15.81
CA ASP A 113 17.76 8.69 -16.56
C ASP A 113 18.86 8.11 -15.67
N PHE A 114 19.24 8.81 -14.60
CA PHE A 114 20.25 8.37 -13.64
C PHE A 114 19.79 7.26 -12.72
N HIS A 115 18.50 7.03 -12.61
CA HIS A 115 17.96 6.00 -11.72
C HIS A 115 18.47 4.60 -12.11
N SER A 116 18.46 4.28 -13.41
CA SER A 116 18.97 3.00 -13.93
C SER A 116 20.48 2.82 -13.71
N MET A 117 21.22 3.92 -13.63
CA MET A 117 22.65 3.94 -13.37
C MET A 117 22.98 3.81 -11.87
N TYR A 118 22.07 4.27 -11.01
CA TYR A 118 22.21 4.21 -9.57
C TYR A 118 21.94 2.79 -9.02
N MET A 119 20.97 2.07 -9.59
CA MET A 119 20.57 0.75 -9.12
C MET A 119 21.68 -0.29 -9.03
N PRO A 120 22.63 -0.41 -9.99
CA PRO A 120 23.75 -1.34 -9.88
C PRO A 120 24.70 -1.10 -8.71
N LEU A 121 24.75 0.16 -8.21
CA LEU A 121 25.58 0.52 -7.06
C LEU A 121 24.92 0.11 -5.73
N CYS A 122 23.64 -0.22 -5.74
CA CYS A 122 22.90 -0.67 -4.57
C CYS A 122 22.90 -2.19 -4.46
N SER A 123 22.91 -2.72 -3.23
CA SER A 123 22.80 -4.15 -2.99
C SER A 123 22.03 -4.47 -1.72
N GLY A 124 21.31 -5.60 -1.71
CA GLY A 124 20.58 -6.09 -0.55
C GLY A 124 21.04 -7.49 -0.16
N GLU A 125 21.20 -7.74 1.13
CA GLU A 125 21.52 -9.07 1.67
C GLU A 125 20.26 -9.68 2.28
N PHE A 126 19.87 -10.85 1.74
CA PHE A 126 18.74 -11.61 2.27
C PHE A 126 19.17 -12.66 3.28
N GLY A 127 18.28 -12.96 4.23
CA GLY A 127 18.44 -14.07 5.18
C GLY A 127 18.06 -15.44 4.61
N ILE A 128 17.58 -15.48 3.37
CA ILE A 128 17.14 -16.69 2.66
C ILE A 128 18.11 -16.97 1.54
N TYR A 129 18.57 -18.21 1.45
CA TYR A 129 19.49 -18.67 0.41
C TYR A 129 18.84 -19.63 -0.59
N ASP A 130 17.67 -20.20 -0.25
CA ASP A 130 16.93 -21.09 -1.14
C ASP A 130 16.14 -20.31 -2.19
N ARG A 131 16.33 -20.68 -3.46
CA ARG A 131 15.67 -20.01 -4.61
C ARG A 131 14.16 -20.19 -4.60
N THR A 132 13.63 -21.29 -4.07
CA THR A 132 12.19 -21.55 -4.00
C THR A 132 11.56 -20.64 -2.96
N GLN A 133 12.14 -20.58 -1.76
CA GLN A 133 11.70 -19.68 -0.70
C GLN A 133 11.78 -18.20 -1.13
N MET A 134 12.83 -17.84 -1.87
CA MET A 134 12.96 -16.48 -2.41
C MET A 134 11.83 -16.14 -3.40
N ARG A 135 11.45 -17.07 -4.28
CA ARG A 135 10.32 -16.87 -5.20
C ARG A 135 9.00 -16.74 -4.46
N GLU A 136 8.78 -17.58 -3.44
CA GLU A 136 7.58 -17.50 -2.59
C GLU A 136 7.52 -16.15 -1.87
N LEU A 137 8.63 -15.72 -1.25
CA LEU A 137 8.73 -14.41 -0.62
C LEU A 137 8.39 -13.28 -1.61
N MET A 138 9.02 -13.25 -2.79
CA MET A 138 8.79 -12.19 -3.76
C MET A 138 7.37 -12.18 -4.32
N SER A 139 6.69 -13.33 -4.38
CA SER A 139 5.31 -13.42 -4.88
C SER A 139 4.29 -12.75 -3.95
N VAL A 140 4.54 -12.71 -2.64
CA VAL A 140 3.67 -12.10 -1.65
C VAL A 140 4.11 -10.71 -1.22
N SER A 141 5.41 -10.39 -1.41
CA SER A 141 6.00 -9.10 -1.03
C SER A 141 5.45 -7.96 -1.87
N LYS A 142 5.14 -6.83 -1.23
CA LYS A 142 4.52 -5.67 -1.89
C LYS A 142 5.08 -4.36 -1.35
N PHE A 143 5.15 -3.37 -2.22
CA PHE A 143 5.30 -1.97 -1.87
C PHE A 143 3.92 -1.32 -1.92
N ILE A 144 3.51 -0.69 -0.85
CA ILE A 144 2.21 -0.03 -0.70
C ILE A 144 2.45 1.42 -0.27
N THR A 145 1.87 2.34 -1.02
CA THR A 145 1.94 3.78 -0.74
C THR A 145 0.58 4.30 -0.28
N SER A 146 0.57 5.47 0.33
CA SER A 146 -0.68 6.20 0.61
C SER A 146 -1.51 6.46 -0.66
N ASP A 147 -0.86 6.66 -1.81
CA ASP A 147 -1.53 6.87 -3.09
C ASP A 147 -2.27 5.61 -3.57
N ASP A 148 -1.75 4.41 -3.30
CA ASP A 148 -2.43 3.15 -3.62
C ASP A 148 -3.74 3.02 -2.82
N VAL A 149 -3.71 3.41 -1.55
CA VAL A 149 -4.90 3.41 -0.68
C VAL A 149 -5.93 4.41 -1.19
N LEU A 150 -5.50 5.63 -1.53
CA LEU A 150 -6.38 6.67 -2.07
C LEU A 150 -7.00 6.25 -3.39
N SER A 151 -6.20 5.70 -4.30
CA SER A 151 -6.67 5.18 -5.60
C SER A 151 -7.73 4.10 -5.40
N HIS A 152 -7.50 3.16 -4.49
CA HIS A 152 -8.50 2.13 -4.17
C HIS A 152 -9.82 2.72 -3.63
N LEU A 153 -9.73 3.76 -2.77
CA LEU A 153 -10.93 4.45 -2.27
C LEU A 153 -11.71 5.11 -3.40
N LEU A 154 -11.04 5.72 -4.36
CA LEU A 154 -11.66 6.37 -5.52
C LEU A 154 -12.30 5.32 -6.43
N ASP A 155 -11.62 4.20 -6.70
CA ASP A 155 -12.13 3.11 -7.52
C ASP A 155 -13.42 2.50 -6.94
N VAL A 156 -13.48 2.31 -5.62
CA VAL A 156 -14.71 1.81 -4.93
C VAL A 156 -15.87 2.79 -5.09
N ARG A 157 -15.61 4.09 -4.98
CA ARG A 157 -16.64 5.13 -5.17
C ARG A 157 -17.13 5.14 -6.60
N GLU A 158 -16.22 5.18 -7.58
CA GLU A 158 -16.56 5.19 -9.00
C GLU A 158 -17.38 3.95 -9.40
N LYS A 159 -17.01 2.77 -8.92
CA LYS A 159 -17.81 1.56 -9.12
C LYS A 159 -19.22 1.71 -8.57
N ASN A 160 -19.38 2.23 -7.36
CA ASN A 160 -20.68 2.41 -6.74
C ASN A 160 -21.53 3.44 -7.50
N ASP A 161 -20.94 4.57 -7.91
CA ASP A 161 -21.62 5.59 -8.70
C ASP A 161 -22.08 5.04 -10.06
N ASN A 162 -21.24 4.26 -10.72
CA ASN A 162 -21.58 3.58 -11.98
C ASN A 162 -22.72 2.56 -11.80
N LEU A 163 -22.75 1.81 -10.69
CA LEU A 163 -23.84 0.89 -10.38
C LEU A 163 -25.14 1.65 -10.09
N ASP A 164 -25.07 2.75 -9.37
CA ASP A 164 -26.24 3.57 -9.06
C ASP A 164 -26.78 4.26 -10.32
N PHE A 165 -25.93 4.72 -11.22
CA PHE A 165 -26.33 5.25 -12.52
C PHE A 165 -27.03 4.19 -13.39
N LYS A 166 -26.48 2.97 -13.47
CA LYS A 166 -27.13 1.85 -14.18
C LYS A 166 -28.48 1.49 -13.56
N ARG A 167 -28.60 1.52 -12.22
CA ARG A 167 -29.88 1.29 -11.53
C ARG A 167 -30.91 2.36 -11.89
N LYS A 168 -30.48 3.62 -11.91
CA LYS A 168 -31.37 4.73 -12.28
C LYS A 168 -31.92 4.55 -13.68
N ILE A 169 -31.08 4.29 -14.68
CA ILE A 169 -31.52 4.03 -16.06
C ILE A 169 -32.45 2.84 -16.11
N TRP A 170 -32.13 1.75 -15.42
CA TRP A 170 -32.98 0.55 -15.43
C TRP A 170 -34.34 0.82 -14.79
N LEU A 171 -34.43 1.62 -13.74
CA LEU A 171 -35.66 2.03 -13.10
C LEU A 171 -36.49 2.97 -13.99
N GLU A 172 -35.86 3.89 -14.70
CA GLU A 172 -36.49 4.81 -15.63
C GLU A 172 -37.10 4.03 -16.81
N ASN A 173 -36.33 3.15 -17.43
CA ASN A 173 -36.80 2.28 -18.52
C ASN A 173 -37.97 1.41 -18.08
N ARG A 174 -37.90 0.79 -16.89
CA ARG A 174 -39.01 0.00 -16.35
C ARG A 174 -40.26 0.84 -16.13
N ARG A 175 -40.12 2.06 -15.60
CA ARG A 175 -41.23 2.97 -15.38
C ARG A 175 -41.92 3.33 -16.72
N GLU A 176 -41.12 3.58 -17.73
CA GLU A 176 -41.59 3.90 -19.08
C GLU A 176 -42.37 2.72 -19.69
N TYR A 177 -41.88 1.49 -19.58
CA TYR A 177 -42.56 0.29 -20.04
C TYR A 177 -43.87 -0.02 -19.29
N ILE A 178 -43.95 0.33 -17.99
CA ILE A 178 -45.18 0.16 -17.21
C ILE A 178 -46.21 1.17 -17.64
N ILE A 179 -45.82 2.43 -17.87
CA ILE A 179 -46.71 3.52 -18.27
C ILE A 179 -47.19 3.34 -19.74
N ASN A 180 -46.29 2.90 -20.64
CA ASN A 180 -46.50 2.74 -22.03
C ASN A 180 -46.20 1.30 -22.51
N PRO A 181 -47.05 0.31 -22.18
CA PRO A 181 -46.79 -1.09 -22.50
C PRO A 181 -46.63 -1.39 -24.00
N GLY A 182 -47.08 -0.48 -24.86
CA GLY A 182 -47.00 -0.62 -26.33
C GLY A 182 -45.66 -0.22 -26.94
N GLN A 183 -44.73 0.38 -26.16
CA GLN A 183 -43.42 0.85 -26.66
C GLN A 183 -42.32 -0.21 -26.54
N GLY A 184 -42.55 -1.35 -25.90
CA GLY A 184 -41.58 -2.44 -25.85
C GLY A 184 -41.36 -3.12 -27.20
N PRO A 185 -40.19 -3.77 -27.38
CA PRO A 185 -39.91 -4.52 -28.61
C PRO A 185 -40.95 -5.65 -28.80
N ARG A 186 -41.72 -5.59 -29.88
CA ARG A 186 -42.78 -6.55 -30.20
C ARG A 186 -42.32 -7.73 -31.02
N GLU A 187 -41.24 -7.56 -31.77
CA GLU A 187 -40.64 -8.58 -32.62
C GLU A 187 -39.17 -8.73 -32.30
N ILE A 188 -38.67 -9.96 -32.37
CA ILE A 188 -37.27 -10.26 -32.15
C ILE A 188 -36.68 -10.53 -33.54
N ASP A 189 -35.71 -9.74 -33.94
CA ASP A 189 -34.82 -10.10 -35.01
C ASP A 189 -33.78 -11.08 -34.45
N MET A 190 -33.90 -12.34 -34.88
CA MET A 190 -33.02 -13.42 -34.40
C MET A 190 -31.61 -13.33 -34.99
N ASP A 191 -31.42 -12.55 -36.03
CA ASP A 191 -30.12 -12.31 -36.66
C ASP A 191 -29.41 -11.07 -36.09
N ASP A 192 -30.13 -10.23 -35.32
CA ASP A 192 -29.53 -9.07 -34.61
C ASP A 192 -29.33 -9.34 -33.11
N PRO A 193 -28.07 -9.49 -32.65
CA PRO A 193 -27.78 -9.71 -31.24
C PRO A 193 -28.28 -8.58 -30.31
N GLU A 194 -28.39 -7.36 -30.84
CA GLU A 194 -28.88 -6.20 -30.06
C GLU A 194 -30.41 -6.26 -29.88
N SER A 195 -31.15 -6.72 -30.88
CA SER A 195 -32.59 -6.96 -30.80
C SER A 195 -32.90 -8.01 -29.74
N ILE A 196 -32.16 -9.14 -29.77
CA ILE A 196 -32.30 -10.20 -28.77
C ILE A 196 -32.01 -9.68 -27.36
N ARG A 197 -30.97 -8.86 -27.19
CA ARG A 197 -30.60 -8.25 -25.88
C ARG A 197 -31.72 -7.35 -25.39
N LYS A 198 -32.20 -6.42 -26.19
CA LYS A 198 -33.28 -5.49 -25.83
C LYS A 198 -34.55 -6.21 -25.43
N TYR A 199 -34.93 -7.28 -26.16
CA TYR A 199 -36.10 -8.09 -25.83
C TYR A 199 -35.94 -8.84 -24.50
N ARG A 200 -34.76 -9.39 -24.21
CA ARG A 200 -34.49 -10.04 -22.94
C ARG A 200 -34.59 -9.05 -21.77
N GLU A 201 -33.95 -7.89 -21.90
CA GLU A 201 -33.99 -6.82 -20.90
C GLU A 201 -35.42 -6.36 -20.63
N PHE A 202 -36.25 -6.19 -21.67
CA PHE A 202 -37.65 -5.86 -21.56
C PHE A 202 -38.45 -6.92 -20.81
N ASN A 203 -38.30 -8.20 -21.19
CA ASN A 203 -39.01 -9.30 -20.52
C ASN A 203 -38.57 -9.47 -19.07
N GLU A 204 -37.30 -9.27 -18.75
CA GLU A 204 -36.79 -9.31 -17.38
C GLU A 204 -37.32 -8.15 -16.54
N GLN A 205 -37.62 -7.00 -17.15
CA GLN A 205 -38.18 -5.85 -16.45
C GLN A 205 -39.70 -5.99 -16.18
N ILE A 206 -40.43 -6.63 -17.07
CA ILE A 206 -41.90 -6.74 -16.97
C ILE A 206 -42.36 -8.07 -16.37
N ASN A 207 -41.78 -9.19 -16.75
CA ASN A 207 -42.23 -10.53 -16.38
C ASN A 207 -41.47 -11.12 -15.21
N THR A 208 -41.29 -10.39 -14.14
CA THR A 208 -40.56 -10.89 -12.96
C THR A 208 -41.45 -11.77 -12.10
N SER A 209 -41.27 -13.08 -12.15
CA SER A 209 -41.73 -14.03 -11.14
C SER A 209 -40.91 -13.94 -9.83
N ARG A 210 -39.88 -13.16 -9.81
CA ARG A 210 -38.97 -12.92 -8.66
C ARG A 210 -39.22 -11.54 -8.05
N SER A 211 -38.81 -11.36 -6.79
CA SER A 211 -38.91 -10.04 -6.19
C SER A 211 -38.07 -9.05 -7.01
N PHE A 212 -38.62 -7.85 -7.19
CA PHE A 212 -37.97 -6.75 -7.90
C PHE A 212 -36.52 -6.51 -7.46
N SER A 213 -36.26 -6.54 -6.15
CA SER A 213 -34.92 -6.37 -5.56
C SER A 213 -33.94 -7.47 -5.99
N GLN A 214 -34.41 -8.70 -6.16
CA GLN A 214 -33.56 -9.82 -6.58
C GLN A 214 -33.18 -9.68 -8.06
N THR A 215 -34.12 -9.27 -8.91
CA THR A 215 -33.85 -9.03 -10.34
C THR A 215 -32.85 -7.88 -10.53
N LEU A 216 -33.03 -6.79 -9.80
CA LEU A 216 -32.13 -5.65 -9.85
C LEU A 216 -30.70 -6.01 -9.40
N ARG A 217 -30.55 -6.75 -8.29
CA ARG A 217 -29.26 -7.22 -7.78
C ARG A 217 -28.56 -8.16 -8.76
N ARG A 218 -29.31 -9.02 -9.43
CA ARG A 218 -28.76 -9.95 -10.41
C ARG A 218 -28.22 -9.27 -11.67
N ASN A 219 -28.96 -8.27 -12.17
CA ASN A 219 -28.63 -7.63 -13.46
C ASN A 219 -27.61 -6.50 -13.34
N ILE A 220 -27.61 -5.76 -12.22
CA ILE A 220 -26.76 -4.60 -12.03
C ILE A 220 -25.67 -4.85 -10.97
N GLY A 221 -25.92 -5.80 -10.07
CA GLY A 221 -25.00 -6.07 -8.94
C GLY A 221 -25.38 -5.29 -7.68
N THR A 222 -24.54 -5.47 -6.66
CA THR A 222 -24.67 -4.77 -5.37
C THR A 222 -23.51 -3.82 -5.21
N ASN A 223 -23.77 -2.64 -4.63
CA ASN A 223 -22.70 -1.72 -4.27
C ASN A 223 -21.73 -2.41 -3.32
N GLU A 224 -20.45 -2.15 -3.49
CA GLU A 224 -19.48 -2.44 -2.45
C GLU A 224 -19.85 -1.60 -1.21
N ARG A 225 -19.74 -2.21 -0.03
CA ARG A 225 -20.07 -1.51 1.21
C ARG A 225 -19.16 -0.29 1.31
N THR A 226 -19.73 0.90 1.34
CA THR A 226 -19.01 2.12 1.66
C THR A 226 -18.77 2.14 3.17
N PHE A 227 -17.56 1.85 3.55
CA PHE A 227 -17.05 2.08 4.89
C PHE A 227 -16.56 3.53 5.00
N SER A 228 -16.28 4.00 6.21
CA SER A 228 -15.51 5.22 6.38
C SER A 228 -14.15 5.09 5.65
N ASN A 229 -13.56 6.21 5.24
CA ASN A 229 -12.26 6.17 4.55
C ASN A 229 -11.22 5.36 5.34
N GLY A 230 -11.18 5.52 6.66
CA GLY A 230 -10.27 4.79 7.53
C GLY A 230 -10.54 3.29 7.59
N GLU A 231 -11.80 2.85 7.70
CA GLU A 231 -12.15 1.42 7.66
C GLU A 231 -11.80 0.79 6.32
N THR A 232 -12.02 1.50 5.20
CA THR A 232 -11.67 1.02 3.87
C THR A 232 -10.16 0.89 3.71
N ALA A 233 -9.39 1.83 4.26
CA ALA A 233 -7.94 1.77 4.25
C ALA A 233 -7.41 0.58 5.08
N ILE A 234 -7.92 0.37 6.31
CA ILE A 234 -7.55 -0.81 7.12
C ILE A 234 -7.86 -2.10 6.38
N LYS A 235 -9.04 -2.18 5.75
CA LYS A 235 -9.41 -3.33 4.93
C LYS A 235 -8.44 -3.53 3.76
N TYR A 236 -8.07 -2.46 3.06
CA TYR A 236 -7.11 -2.51 1.97
C TYR A 236 -5.78 -3.12 2.42
N PHE A 237 -5.20 -2.65 3.55
CA PHE A 237 -3.99 -3.23 4.10
C PHE A 237 -4.16 -4.70 4.48
N SER A 238 -5.28 -5.05 5.14
CA SER A 238 -5.55 -6.44 5.53
C SER A 238 -5.72 -7.39 4.34
N ASP A 239 -6.25 -6.90 3.22
CA ASP A 239 -6.43 -7.67 1.99
C ASP A 239 -5.12 -7.80 1.19
N LYS A 240 -4.18 -6.86 1.35
CA LYS A 240 -2.91 -6.83 0.62
C LYS A 240 -1.75 -7.49 1.36
N ILE A 241 -1.78 -7.53 2.69
CA ILE A 241 -0.72 -8.08 3.52
C ILE A 241 -1.04 -9.54 3.85
N GLU A 242 -0.25 -10.44 3.29
CA GLU A 242 -0.35 -11.89 3.46
C GLU A 242 0.78 -12.40 4.37
N PRO A 243 0.62 -13.53 5.08
CA PRO A 243 1.69 -14.12 5.90
C PRO A 243 2.96 -14.43 5.10
N GLY A 244 4.12 -14.24 5.72
CA GLY A 244 5.42 -14.65 5.17
C GLY A 244 6.00 -13.71 4.10
N GLY A 245 5.62 -12.42 4.10
CA GLY A 245 6.06 -11.44 3.12
C GLY A 245 6.96 -10.34 3.68
N LEU A 246 7.69 -9.67 2.79
CA LEU A 246 8.40 -8.42 3.03
C LEU A 246 7.56 -7.26 2.49
N TYR A 247 7.11 -6.38 3.36
CA TYR A 247 6.24 -5.26 3.02
C TYR A 247 6.96 -3.94 3.21
N ILE A 248 6.94 -3.13 2.16
CA ILE A 248 7.45 -1.77 2.20
C ILE A 248 6.24 -0.84 2.19
N LEU A 249 6.13 0.05 3.18
CA LEU A 249 5.00 0.95 3.35
C LEU A 249 5.48 2.40 3.35
N ASP A 250 4.95 3.21 2.43
CA ASP A 250 5.32 4.64 2.35
C ASP A 250 4.17 5.50 2.88
N GLU A 251 4.42 6.10 4.04
CA GLU A 251 3.49 6.98 4.78
C GLU A 251 2.07 6.38 4.91
N PRO A 252 1.94 5.15 5.45
CA PRO A 252 0.66 4.45 5.52
C PRO A 252 -0.36 5.16 6.42
N GLU A 253 0.07 6.09 7.27
CA GLU A 253 -0.76 6.94 8.12
C GLU A 253 -1.54 8.02 7.37
N ASN A 254 -1.14 8.39 6.17
CA ASN A 254 -1.79 9.45 5.42
C ASN A 254 -3.26 9.12 5.19
N SER A 255 -4.12 10.11 5.42
CA SER A 255 -5.58 9.99 5.33
C SER A 255 -6.24 9.11 6.41
N LEU A 256 -5.51 8.67 7.45
CA LEU A 256 -6.03 7.94 8.59
C LEU A 256 -6.21 8.84 9.82
N SER A 257 -7.35 8.73 10.51
CA SER A 257 -7.49 9.30 11.85
C SER A 257 -6.57 8.60 12.85
N SER A 258 -6.29 9.25 13.98
CA SER A 258 -5.43 8.69 15.03
C SER A 258 -5.86 7.28 15.49
N GLU A 259 -7.16 7.02 15.59
CA GLU A 259 -7.71 5.71 15.95
C GLU A 259 -7.32 4.64 14.93
N TYR A 260 -7.50 4.93 13.63
CA TYR A 260 -7.13 4.01 12.56
C TYR A 260 -5.62 3.84 12.40
N GLN A 261 -4.83 4.87 12.70
CA GLN A 261 -3.37 4.75 12.75
C GLN A 261 -2.93 3.78 13.84
N ILE A 262 -3.53 3.86 15.04
CA ILE A 262 -3.29 2.93 16.14
C ILE A 262 -3.68 1.51 15.76
N ASP A 263 -4.83 1.33 15.11
CA ASP A 263 -5.29 0.00 14.71
C ASP A 263 -4.42 -0.62 13.62
N LEU A 264 -3.96 0.18 12.64
CA LEU A 264 -3.01 -0.28 11.62
C LEU A 264 -1.65 -0.62 12.22
N ALA A 265 -1.14 0.17 13.16
CA ALA A 265 0.11 -0.12 13.86
C ALA A 265 0.02 -1.47 14.62
N LYS A 266 -1.07 -1.72 15.34
CA LYS A 266 -1.32 -3.00 16.03
C LYS A 266 -1.44 -4.17 15.05
N PHE A 267 -2.07 -3.97 13.91
CA PHE A 267 -2.16 -4.97 12.86
C PHE A 267 -0.76 -5.34 12.32
N ILE A 268 0.07 -4.35 12.01
CA ILE A 268 1.46 -4.54 11.55
C ILE A 268 2.30 -5.28 12.61
N GLU A 269 2.23 -4.87 13.87
CA GLU A 269 2.91 -5.56 14.98
C GLU A 269 2.48 -7.03 15.09
N SER A 270 1.19 -7.30 14.88
CA SER A 270 0.65 -8.66 14.92
C SER A 270 1.13 -9.51 13.74
N MET A 271 1.16 -8.93 12.53
CA MET A 271 1.66 -9.60 11.32
C MET A 271 3.17 -9.89 11.42
N ALA A 272 3.95 -8.95 11.92
CA ALA A 272 5.38 -9.16 12.16
C ALA A 272 5.62 -10.29 13.20
N ARG A 273 4.91 -10.25 14.31
CA ARG A 273 5.17 -11.15 15.43
C ARG A 273 4.65 -12.58 15.22
N PHE A 274 3.51 -12.76 14.55
CA PHE A 274 2.79 -14.04 14.50
C PHE A 274 2.69 -14.66 13.12
N TYR A 275 2.98 -13.89 12.07
CA TYR A 275 2.76 -14.32 10.69
C TYR A 275 4.02 -14.21 9.82
N ASP A 276 5.19 -14.16 10.44
CA ASP A 276 6.48 -14.11 9.74
C ASP A 276 6.55 -13.01 8.66
N CYS A 277 6.00 -11.83 8.96
CA CYS A 277 6.11 -10.68 8.07
C CYS A 277 7.24 -9.76 8.50
N GLN A 278 7.95 -9.17 7.53
CA GLN A 278 8.89 -8.10 7.77
C GLN A 278 8.37 -6.81 7.17
N PHE A 279 8.53 -5.70 7.90
CA PHE A 279 8.07 -4.38 7.47
C PHE A 279 9.20 -3.37 7.41
N ILE A 280 9.23 -2.60 6.32
CA ILE A 280 10.09 -1.44 6.14
C ILE A 280 9.16 -0.26 5.87
N ILE A 281 9.11 0.72 6.76
CA ILE A 281 8.06 1.74 6.78
C ILE A 281 8.71 3.13 6.75
N SER A 282 8.21 4.05 5.93
CA SER A 282 8.44 5.48 6.13
C SER A 282 7.29 6.05 6.95
N SER A 283 7.57 6.82 7.97
CA SER A 283 6.52 7.43 8.79
C SER A 283 7.03 8.64 9.58
N HIS A 284 6.11 9.56 9.83
CA HIS A 284 6.29 10.65 10.79
C HIS A 284 5.27 10.61 11.95
N SER A 285 4.39 9.59 11.93
CA SER A 285 3.34 9.41 12.93
C SER A 285 3.89 8.90 14.27
N PRO A 286 3.51 9.51 15.40
CA PRO A 286 3.89 9.03 16.73
C PRO A 286 3.41 7.60 17.01
N PHE A 287 2.27 7.21 16.41
CA PHE A 287 1.70 5.87 16.60
C PHE A 287 2.53 4.78 15.93
N PHE A 288 3.07 5.05 14.74
CA PHE A 288 3.97 4.12 14.06
C PHE A 288 5.35 4.12 14.71
N LEU A 289 5.90 5.29 15.03
CA LEU A 289 7.22 5.38 15.65
C LEU A 289 7.27 4.71 17.03
N SER A 290 6.13 4.62 17.74
CA SER A 290 6.05 3.98 19.06
C SER A 290 5.84 2.46 19.02
N MET A 291 5.79 1.82 17.83
CA MET A 291 5.64 0.37 17.70
C MET A 291 6.75 -0.38 18.44
N LYS A 292 6.34 -1.46 19.13
CA LYS A 292 7.26 -2.25 19.96
C LYS A 292 8.27 -3.01 19.11
N GLY A 293 9.55 -2.86 19.47
CA GLY A 293 10.63 -3.56 18.77
C GLY A 293 11.00 -2.94 17.42
N ALA A 294 10.40 -1.83 17.03
CA ALA A 294 10.75 -1.14 15.80
C ALA A 294 12.16 -0.53 15.89
N LYS A 295 12.96 -0.75 14.84
CA LYS A 295 14.23 -0.09 14.61
C LYS A 295 14.01 1.18 13.82
N ILE A 296 14.37 2.34 14.38
CA ILE A 296 14.04 3.64 13.78
C ILE A 296 15.32 4.34 13.33
N TYR A 297 15.38 4.63 12.03
CA TYR A 297 16.40 5.49 11.45
C TYR A 297 15.87 6.92 11.37
N ASP A 298 16.57 7.87 12.01
CA ASP A 298 16.29 9.29 11.88
C ASP A 298 17.07 9.85 10.68
N LEU A 299 16.35 10.15 9.60
CA LEU A 299 16.92 10.70 8.36
C LEU A 299 17.12 12.22 8.40
N ASP A 300 16.62 12.91 9.42
CA ASP A 300 16.90 14.33 9.63
C ASP A 300 18.19 14.55 10.41
N ALA A 301 18.70 13.52 11.09
CA ALA A 301 20.00 13.56 11.73
C ALA A 301 21.15 13.55 10.71
N GLN A 302 22.25 14.22 11.05
CA GLN A 302 23.48 14.22 10.26
C GLN A 302 24.68 13.85 11.17
N PRO A 303 25.22 12.63 11.02
CA PRO A 303 24.78 11.55 10.14
C PRO A 303 23.45 10.92 10.58
N ALA A 304 22.73 10.29 9.61
CA ALA A 304 21.53 9.53 9.89
C ALA A 304 21.85 8.38 10.86
N SER A 305 21.02 8.20 11.86
CA SER A 305 21.34 7.28 12.96
C SER A 305 20.09 6.59 13.50
N VAL A 306 20.33 5.42 14.13
CA VAL A 306 19.26 4.70 14.82
C VAL A 306 18.98 5.38 16.15
N LYS A 307 17.72 5.72 16.39
CA LYS A 307 17.26 6.39 17.61
C LYS A 307 16.03 5.71 18.20
N LYS A 308 15.80 5.95 19.48
CA LYS A 308 14.49 5.66 20.09
C LYS A 308 13.48 6.69 19.59
N TRP A 309 12.23 6.29 19.45
CA TRP A 309 11.17 7.21 18.99
C TRP A 309 11.04 8.47 19.87
N THR A 310 11.33 8.34 21.19
CA THR A 310 11.32 9.45 22.13
C THR A 310 12.49 10.46 21.94
N GLU A 311 13.50 10.07 21.17
CA GLU A 311 14.67 10.91 20.88
C GLU A 311 14.52 11.67 19.56
N ILE A 312 13.52 11.32 18.74
CA ILE A 312 13.22 12.01 17.49
C ILE A 312 12.78 13.45 17.78
N PRO A 313 13.37 14.46 17.12
CA PRO A 313 13.08 15.86 17.43
C PRO A 313 11.60 16.22 17.34
N ASN A 314 10.90 15.75 16.31
CA ASN A 314 9.47 16.00 16.14
C ASN A 314 8.62 15.37 17.26
N MET A 315 9.03 14.24 17.81
CA MET A 315 8.33 13.61 18.94
C MET A 315 8.53 14.40 20.24
N LYS A 316 9.71 14.99 20.44
CA LYS A 316 9.96 15.89 21.56
C LYS A 316 9.09 17.14 21.45
N LEU A 317 9.05 17.75 20.27
CA LEU A 317 8.19 18.91 20.00
C LEU A 317 6.72 18.63 20.31
N LEU A 318 6.18 17.49 19.85
CA LEU A 318 4.81 17.09 20.15
C LEU A 318 4.58 16.89 21.66
N LYS A 319 5.53 16.25 22.35
CA LYS A 319 5.45 16.09 23.80
C LYS A 319 5.42 17.44 24.51
N ASP A 320 6.33 18.34 24.16
CA ASP A 320 6.45 19.65 24.79
C ASP A 320 5.17 20.47 24.56
N PHE A 321 4.60 20.43 23.34
CA PHE A 321 3.32 21.04 23.02
C PHE A 321 2.18 20.52 23.92
N PHE A 322 2.04 19.20 24.11
CA PHE A 322 0.99 18.64 24.96
C PHE A 322 1.22 18.93 26.45
N VAL A 323 2.48 19.02 26.88
CA VAL A 323 2.79 19.42 28.27
C VAL A 323 2.43 20.88 28.52
N GLU A 324 2.71 21.77 27.56
CA GLU A 324 2.37 23.19 27.66
C GLU A 324 0.85 23.44 27.73
N HIS A 325 0.07 22.60 27.01
CA HIS A 325 -1.40 22.71 26.97
C HIS A 325 -2.10 21.71 27.90
N ASN A 326 -1.39 21.13 28.87
CA ASN A 326 -1.96 20.07 29.73
C ASN A 326 -3.20 20.55 30.53
N ASP A 327 -3.25 21.82 30.86
CA ASP A 327 -4.36 22.40 31.65
C ASP A 327 -5.65 22.61 30.83
N GLU A 328 -5.58 22.38 29.50
CA GLU A 328 -6.72 22.47 28.59
C GLU A 328 -7.47 21.12 28.41
N PHE A 329 -6.86 20.01 28.90
CA PHE A 329 -7.41 18.65 28.86
C PHE A 329 -7.99 18.24 30.21
#